data_9661b6a2099239db97238a410228b43d
#
_entry.id   9661b6a2099239db97238a410228b43d
#
_cell.length_a   1.000
_cell.length_b   1.000
_cell.length_c   1.000
_cell.angle_alpha   90.00
_cell.angle_beta   90.00
_cell.angle_gamma   90.00
#
_symmetry.space_group_name_H-M   'P 1'
#
loop_
_entity.id
_entity.type
_entity.pdbx_description
1 polymer ?
#
loop_
_entity_poly.entity_id
_entity_poly.type
_entity_poly.pdbx_seq_one_letter_code
_entity_poly.pdbx_strand_id
1 'polypeptide(L)'
;MRFNKFILGTLFSVLSCSSMAKDITGTWKNIDDKTGSSKAVLEIRKEANGTYTGKIIKITPRPGYTPKETCIDCPAPYTNKPILGMDVLKNLKQTSEEDYVGGKIIDPLTGKIYSMKAKLNSNGNRLMLRGYVGVSALGRSQTWIRE
;
A
#
# COMPACT_ATOMS: atom_id res chain seq x y z
N MET A 1 7.73 -72.28 -8.66
CA MET A 1 7.52 -71.04 -9.41
C MET A 1 7.17 -69.90 -8.44
N ARG A 2 8.05 -69.01 -8.24
CA ARG A 2 7.80 -67.78 -7.38
C ARG A 2 7.57 -66.59 -8.30
N PHE A 3 6.35 -66.07 -8.33
CA PHE A 3 6.05 -64.84 -9.03
C PHE A 3 6.38 -63.67 -8.11
N ASN A 4 7.45 -62.93 -8.41
CA ASN A 4 7.73 -61.66 -7.80
C ASN A 4 6.82 -60.61 -8.41
N LYS A 5 5.86 -60.12 -7.63
CA LYS A 5 5.09 -58.93 -7.98
C LYS A 5 5.91 -57.70 -7.58
N PHE A 6 6.51 -57.05 -8.56
CA PHE A 6 7.04 -55.73 -8.41
C PHE A 6 5.88 -54.74 -8.33
N ILE A 7 5.64 -54.21 -7.16
CA ILE A 7 4.72 -53.07 -6.98
C ILE A 7 5.52 -51.82 -7.28
N LEU A 8 5.28 -51.26 -8.47
CA LEU A 8 5.82 -49.97 -8.88
C LEU A 8 5.01 -48.87 -8.18
N GLY A 9 5.52 -48.37 -7.05
CA GLY A 9 4.93 -47.25 -6.34
C GLY A 9 5.17 -45.97 -7.11
N THR A 10 4.15 -45.46 -7.78
CA THR A 10 4.17 -44.16 -8.41
C THR A 10 4.08 -43.10 -7.33
N LEU A 11 5.20 -42.47 -7.03
CA LEU A 11 5.28 -41.33 -6.11
C LEU A 11 4.66 -40.08 -6.81
N PHE A 12 3.39 -39.80 -6.50
CA PHE A 12 2.74 -38.58 -6.97
C PHE A 12 3.30 -37.41 -6.16
N SER A 13 4.24 -36.71 -6.76
CA SER A 13 4.76 -35.44 -6.22
C SER A 13 3.69 -34.36 -6.40
N VAL A 14 2.94 -34.08 -5.35
CA VAL A 14 1.98 -32.96 -5.33
C VAL A 14 2.80 -31.68 -5.23
N LEU A 15 3.01 -31.00 -6.37
CA LEU A 15 3.50 -29.62 -6.36
C LEU A 15 2.43 -28.75 -5.73
N SER A 16 2.58 -28.43 -4.45
CA SER A 16 1.80 -27.41 -3.78
C SER A 16 2.18 -26.06 -4.38
N CYS A 17 1.45 -25.62 -5.39
CA CYS A 17 1.48 -24.24 -5.85
C CYS A 17 0.90 -23.38 -4.72
N SER A 18 1.76 -22.86 -3.87
CA SER A 18 1.37 -21.80 -2.92
C SER A 18 1.02 -20.58 -3.73
N SER A 19 -0.26 -20.38 -4.04
CA SER A 19 -0.74 -19.11 -4.56
C SER A 19 -0.58 -18.11 -3.43
N MET A 20 0.47 -17.30 -3.49
CA MET A 20 0.63 -16.15 -2.61
C MET A 20 -0.58 -15.25 -2.82
N ALA A 21 -1.45 -15.13 -1.81
CA ALA A 21 -2.53 -14.17 -1.83
C ALA A 21 -1.93 -12.78 -2.07
N LYS A 22 -2.34 -12.12 -3.15
CA LYS A 22 -1.89 -10.77 -3.47
C LYS A 22 -2.45 -9.82 -2.42
N ASP A 23 -1.58 -9.17 -1.70
CA ASP A 23 -1.95 -8.08 -0.80
C ASP A 23 -1.33 -6.76 -1.28
N ILE A 24 -1.48 -5.71 -0.48
CA ILE A 24 -0.97 -4.38 -0.83
C ILE A 24 0.49 -4.16 -0.47
N THR A 25 1.20 -5.15 0.07
CA THR A 25 2.64 -5.00 0.32
C THR A 25 3.40 -4.77 -0.98
N GLY A 26 4.41 -3.92 -0.92
CA GLY A 26 5.25 -3.58 -2.06
C GLY A 26 5.33 -2.09 -2.33
N THR A 27 5.77 -1.75 -3.53
CA THR A 27 6.10 -0.40 -3.94
C THR A 27 5.02 0.16 -4.86
N TRP A 28 4.60 1.39 -4.58
CA TRP A 28 3.48 2.04 -5.24
C TRP A 28 3.83 3.47 -5.67
N LYS A 29 3.43 3.83 -6.89
CA LYS A 29 3.48 5.21 -7.38
C LYS A 29 2.19 5.93 -7.06
N ASN A 30 2.28 7.03 -6.32
CA ASN A 30 1.19 7.97 -6.16
C ASN A 30 1.09 8.83 -7.42
N ILE A 31 -0.05 8.78 -8.11
CA ILE A 31 -0.26 9.45 -9.39
C ILE A 31 -1.04 10.74 -9.19
N ASP A 32 -0.58 11.81 -9.81
CA ASP A 32 -1.30 13.07 -9.89
C ASP A 32 -2.52 12.94 -10.83
N ASP A 33 -3.70 13.21 -10.30
CA ASP A 33 -4.95 13.05 -11.05
C ASP A 33 -5.07 13.99 -12.25
N LYS A 34 -4.36 15.13 -12.22
CA LYS A 34 -4.42 16.15 -13.26
C LYS A 34 -3.43 15.89 -14.38
N THR A 35 -2.24 15.41 -14.05
CA THR A 35 -1.13 15.28 -15.00
C THR A 35 -0.79 13.86 -15.36
N GLY A 36 -1.26 12.87 -14.58
CA GLY A 36 -0.87 11.48 -14.72
C GLY A 36 0.58 11.19 -14.29
N SER A 37 1.29 12.17 -13.78
CA SER A 37 2.68 12.04 -13.36
C SER A 37 2.78 11.44 -11.95
N SER A 38 3.84 10.69 -11.69
CA SER A 38 4.14 10.23 -10.33
C SER A 38 4.60 11.40 -9.45
N LYS A 39 3.94 11.59 -8.30
CA LYS A 39 4.32 12.57 -7.28
C LYS A 39 5.33 12.00 -6.30
N ALA A 40 5.11 10.77 -5.89
CA ALA A 40 5.90 10.08 -4.90
C ALA A 40 5.83 8.57 -5.10
N VAL A 41 6.80 7.87 -4.56
CA VAL A 41 6.79 6.41 -4.44
C VAL A 41 6.72 6.06 -2.98
N LEU A 42 5.80 5.15 -2.65
CA LEU A 42 5.58 4.66 -1.30
C LEU A 42 5.84 3.16 -1.24
N GLU A 43 6.33 2.73 -0.11
CA GLU A 43 6.48 1.31 0.21
C GLU A 43 5.47 0.94 1.30
N ILE A 44 4.62 -0.03 1.01
CA ILE A 44 3.67 -0.58 1.98
C ILE A 44 4.25 -1.87 2.56
N ARG A 45 4.29 -1.94 3.89
CA ARG A 45 4.70 -3.12 4.64
C ARG A 45 3.60 -3.57 5.58
N LYS A 46 3.58 -4.86 5.86
CA LYS A 46 2.69 -5.44 6.86
C LYS A 46 3.40 -5.47 8.21
N GLU A 47 2.76 -4.90 9.23
CA GLU A 47 3.26 -4.91 10.59
C GLU A 47 2.97 -6.25 11.29
N ALA A 48 3.65 -6.50 12.41
CA ALA A 48 3.47 -7.72 13.21
C ALA A 48 2.03 -7.90 13.72
N ASN A 49 1.29 -6.80 13.94
CA ASN A 49 -0.12 -6.83 14.37
C ASN A 49 -1.11 -7.04 13.21
N GLY A 50 -0.61 -7.25 11.97
CA GLY A 50 -1.44 -7.47 10.78
C GLY A 50 -1.93 -6.22 10.08
N THR A 51 -1.64 -5.02 10.59
CA THR A 51 -1.96 -3.76 9.89
C THR A 51 -0.88 -3.41 8.87
N TYR A 52 -1.23 -2.49 7.96
CA TYR A 52 -0.33 -2.03 6.90
C TYR A 52 0.11 -0.59 7.16
N THR A 53 1.37 -0.32 6.92
CA THR A 53 2.01 0.99 7.03
C THR A 53 2.64 1.36 5.70
N GLY A 54 2.46 2.60 5.27
CA GLY A 54 3.03 3.14 4.04
C GLY A 54 4.05 4.23 4.30
N LYS A 55 5.26 4.06 3.76
CA LYS A 55 6.39 4.97 3.90
C LYS A 55 6.69 5.65 2.57
N ILE A 56 6.94 6.96 2.57
CA ILE A 56 7.47 7.67 1.39
C ILE A 56 8.94 7.31 1.21
N ILE A 57 9.27 6.66 0.08
CA ILE A 57 10.65 6.26 -0.24
C ILE A 57 11.27 7.10 -1.36
N LYS A 58 10.46 7.85 -2.11
CA LYS A 58 10.92 8.74 -3.16
C LYS A 58 9.93 9.89 -3.35
N ILE A 59 10.44 11.09 -3.55
CA ILE A 59 9.67 12.25 -3.97
C ILE A 59 10.12 12.61 -5.39
N THR A 60 9.17 12.68 -6.33
CA THR A 60 9.48 12.96 -7.73
C THR A 60 9.47 14.46 -7.97
N PRO A 61 10.60 15.07 -8.35
CA PRO A 61 10.66 16.48 -8.73
C PRO A 61 9.78 16.74 -9.97
N ARG A 62 9.15 17.90 -10.01
CA ARG A 62 8.38 18.37 -11.18
C ARG A 62 8.83 19.75 -11.58
N PRO A 63 8.80 20.11 -12.89
CA PRO A 63 9.12 21.45 -13.32
C PRO A 63 8.27 22.50 -12.60
N GLY A 64 8.91 23.56 -12.10
CA GLY A 64 8.23 24.64 -11.38
C GLY A 64 7.75 24.32 -9.95
N TYR A 65 8.09 23.14 -9.42
CA TYR A 65 7.74 22.73 -8.08
C TYR A 65 8.98 22.33 -7.27
N THR A 66 9.17 23.01 -6.15
CA THR A 66 10.19 22.63 -5.17
C THR A 66 9.52 21.85 -4.04
N PRO A 67 9.81 20.55 -3.86
CA PRO A 67 9.23 19.77 -2.78
C PRO A 67 9.62 20.34 -1.40
N LYS A 68 8.68 20.33 -0.46
CA LYS A 68 9.00 20.55 0.96
C LYS A 68 9.82 19.37 1.47
N GLU A 69 10.85 19.65 2.23
CA GLU A 69 11.73 18.61 2.80
C GLU A 69 11.25 18.11 4.15
N THR A 70 10.57 18.98 4.92
CA THR A 70 10.11 18.69 6.28
C THR A 70 8.63 18.96 6.46
N CYS A 71 8.02 18.25 7.42
CA CYS A 71 6.60 18.36 7.77
C CYS A 71 6.41 19.51 8.79
N ILE A 72 6.56 20.75 8.35
CA ILE A 72 6.59 21.92 9.22
C ILE A 72 5.27 22.13 9.98
N ASP A 73 4.14 22.06 9.26
CA ASP A 73 2.81 22.33 9.80
C ASP A 73 2.11 21.06 10.30
N CYS A 74 2.87 20.06 10.69
CA CYS A 74 2.34 18.76 11.03
C CYS A 74 2.20 18.58 12.54
N PRO A 75 1.15 17.87 13.01
CA PRO A 75 1.02 17.53 14.41
C PRO A 75 2.05 16.47 14.85
N ALA A 76 2.28 16.38 16.15
CA ALA A 76 3.09 15.30 16.69
C ALA A 76 2.49 13.92 16.31
N PRO A 77 3.33 12.91 16.02
CA PRO A 77 4.78 12.84 16.07
C PRO A 77 5.50 13.32 14.79
N TYR A 78 4.80 13.91 13.84
CA TYR A 78 5.32 14.27 12.51
C TYR A 78 6.00 15.65 12.45
N THR A 79 5.81 16.48 13.46
CA THR A 79 6.29 17.87 13.48
C THR A 79 7.78 17.96 13.15
N ASN A 80 8.11 18.74 12.12
CA ASN A 80 9.48 19.01 11.64
C ASN A 80 10.27 17.76 11.22
N LYS A 81 9.62 16.62 11.02
CA LYS A 81 10.29 15.42 10.52
C LYS A 81 10.52 15.49 9.01
N PRO A 82 11.57 14.84 8.51
CA PRO A 82 11.75 14.70 7.06
C PRO A 82 10.55 13.98 6.43
N ILE A 83 10.07 14.50 5.30
CA ILE A 83 8.98 13.87 4.53
C ILE A 83 9.47 12.59 3.87
N LEU A 84 10.68 12.62 3.31
CA LEU A 84 11.31 11.40 2.80
C LEU A 84 11.62 10.44 3.94
N GLY A 85 11.11 9.22 3.83
CA GLY A 85 11.22 8.20 4.88
C GLY A 85 10.11 8.21 5.93
N MET A 86 9.14 9.12 5.79
CA MET A 86 8.03 9.24 6.75
C MET A 86 6.97 8.15 6.51
N ASP A 87 6.51 7.53 7.59
CA ASP A 87 5.34 6.65 7.59
C ASP A 87 4.06 7.51 7.54
N VAL A 88 3.56 7.77 6.35
CA VAL A 88 2.39 8.64 6.14
C VAL A 88 1.06 7.90 6.28
N LEU A 89 1.06 6.60 6.00
CA LEU A 89 -0.11 5.73 6.11
C LEU A 89 0.09 4.76 7.27
N LYS A 90 -0.90 4.66 8.16
CA LYS A 90 -0.86 3.75 9.32
C LYS A 90 -2.20 3.07 9.56
N ASN A 91 -2.14 1.92 10.23
CA ASN A 91 -3.28 1.20 10.79
C ASN A 91 -4.29 0.69 9.76
N LEU A 92 -3.94 0.57 8.50
CA LEU A 92 -4.83 0.02 7.48
C LEU A 92 -4.98 -1.48 7.69
N LYS A 93 -6.23 -1.96 7.77
CA LYS A 93 -6.57 -3.37 8.01
C LYS A 93 -7.22 -3.98 6.79
N GLN A 94 -6.78 -5.16 6.41
CA GLN A 94 -7.43 -5.97 5.37
C GLN A 94 -8.70 -6.61 5.94
N THR A 95 -9.83 -6.44 5.26
CA THR A 95 -11.13 -7.02 5.61
C THR A 95 -11.61 -8.08 4.62
N SER A 96 -11.09 -8.03 3.38
CA SER A 96 -11.31 -9.04 2.35
C SER A 96 -10.09 -9.06 1.41
N GLU A 97 -10.11 -9.90 0.38
CA GLU A 97 -9.01 -9.96 -0.60
C GLU A 97 -8.69 -8.60 -1.24
N GLU A 98 -9.70 -7.75 -1.43
CA GLU A 98 -9.56 -6.46 -2.10
C GLU A 98 -9.73 -5.26 -1.17
N ASP A 99 -10.38 -5.42 -0.01
CA ASP A 99 -10.81 -4.30 0.82
C ASP A 99 -9.92 -4.09 2.05
N TYR A 100 -9.60 -2.81 2.30
CA TYR A 100 -8.78 -2.34 3.40
C TYR A 100 -9.45 -1.14 4.06
N VAL A 101 -9.52 -1.12 5.38
CA VAL A 101 -10.23 -0.09 6.14
C VAL A 101 -9.45 0.34 7.40
N GLY A 102 -9.91 1.41 8.03
CA GLY A 102 -9.43 1.87 9.33
C GLY A 102 -8.07 2.53 9.31
N GLY A 103 -7.55 2.87 8.13
CA GLY A 103 -6.30 3.58 7.99
C GLY A 103 -6.39 5.05 8.38
N LYS A 104 -5.23 5.62 8.70
CA LYS A 104 -5.00 7.06 8.82
C LYS A 104 -3.87 7.46 7.89
N ILE A 105 -4.07 8.54 7.16
CA ILE A 105 -3.06 9.09 6.26
C ILE A 105 -2.85 10.57 6.55
N ILE A 106 -1.59 10.98 6.64
CA ILE A 106 -1.24 12.39 6.75
C ILE A 106 -0.85 12.96 5.39
N ASP A 107 -1.36 14.13 5.07
CA ASP A 107 -0.81 14.97 4.00
C ASP A 107 0.36 15.79 4.56
N PRO A 108 1.60 15.47 4.20
CA PRO A 108 2.76 16.16 4.79
C PRO A 108 2.91 17.61 4.32
N LEU A 109 2.20 18.01 3.27
CA LEU A 109 2.22 19.39 2.78
C LEU A 109 1.32 20.32 3.59
N THR A 110 0.22 19.80 4.14
CA THR A 110 -0.77 20.59 4.90
C THR A 110 -0.82 20.21 6.38
N GLY A 111 -0.28 19.07 6.77
CA GLY A 111 -0.36 18.53 8.13
C GLY A 111 -1.70 17.89 8.47
N LYS A 112 -2.64 17.84 7.53
CA LYS A 112 -3.97 17.26 7.76
C LYS A 112 -3.90 15.75 7.79
N ILE A 113 -4.62 15.15 8.74
CA ILE A 113 -4.77 13.70 8.87
C ILE A 113 -6.18 13.31 8.46
N TYR A 114 -6.27 12.33 7.58
CA TYR A 114 -7.52 11.78 7.06
C TYR A 114 -7.71 10.35 7.52
N SER A 115 -8.96 9.96 7.71
CA SER A 115 -9.34 8.54 7.72
C SER A 115 -9.20 8.00 6.30
N MET A 116 -8.81 6.74 6.16
CA MET A 116 -8.57 6.15 4.85
C MET A 116 -9.08 4.73 4.75
N LYS A 117 -9.65 4.44 3.60
CA LYS A 117 -9.93 3.10 3.13
C LYS A 117 -9.34 2.91 1.74
N ALA A 118 -9.08 1.68 1.38
CA ALA A 118 -8.48 1.35 0.09
C ALA A 118 -9.11 0.10 -0.51
N LYS A 119 -9.05 0.01 -1.84
CA LYS A 119 -9.48 -1.16 -2.60
C LYS A 119 -8.41 -1.54 -3.61
N LEU A 120 -7.95 -2.79 -3.51
CA LEU A 120 -7.04 -3.37 -4.48
C LEU A 120 -7.85 -3.93 -5.65
N ASN A 121 -7.44 -3.65 -6.89
CA ASN A 121 -8.11 -4.26 -8.04
C ASN A 121 -7.77 -5.76 -8.16
N SER A 122 -8.57 -6.48 -8.94
CA SER A 122 -8.42 -7.93 -9.12
C SER A 122 -7.04 -8.37 -9.63
N ASN A 123 -6.38 -7.52 -10.44
CA ASN A 123 -5.03 -7.79 -10.96
C ASN A 123 -3.93 -7.50 -9.94
N GLY A 124 -4.24 -6.82 -8.83
CA GLY A 124 -3.27 -6.46 -7.81
C GLY A 124 -2.30 -5.35 -8.19
N ASN A 125 -2.54 -4.61 -9.27
CA ASN A 125 -1.65 -3.56 -9.78
C ASN A 125 -2.15 -2.14 -9.57
N ARG A 126 -3.38 -1.95 -9.09
CA ARG A 126 -3.96 -0.66 -8.75
C ARG A 126 -4.56 -0.68 -7.36
N LEU A 127 -4.23 0.33 -6.59
CA LEU A 127 -4.79 0.56 -5.27
C LEU A 127 -5.56 1.89 -5.30
N MET A 128 -6.86 1.81 -5.13
CA MET A 128 -7.73 2.98 -5.01
C MET A 128 -7.86 3.34 -3.54
N LEU A 129 -7.42 4.55 -3.19
CA LEU A 129 -7.47 5.06 -1.82
C LEU A 129 -8.51 6.16 -1.73
N ARG A 130 -9.28 6.14 -0.64
CA ARG A 130 -10.20 7.20 -0.31
C ARG A 130 -9.89 7.77 1.07
N GLY A 131 -9.42 9.01 1.07
CA GLY A 131 -9.21 9.80 2.28
C GLY A 131 -10.45 10.65 2.58
N TYR A 132 -10.86 10.72 3.84
CA TYR A 132 -12.04 11.46 4.26
C TYR A 132 -11.94 11.93 5.72
N VAL A 133 -12.73 12.96 6.02
CA VAL A 133 -12.97 13.44 7.38
C VAL A 133 -14.46 13.26 7.67
N GLY A 134 -14.79 12.52 8.74
CA GLY A 134 -16.17 12.17 9.09
C GLY A 134 -16.70 11.02 8.24
N VAL A 135 -17.41 11.31 7.14
CA VAL A 135 -18.04 10.30 6.26
C VAL A 135 -17.29 10.14 4.95
N SER A 136 -17.13 8.90 4.49
CA SER A 136 -16.37 8.59 3.28
C SER A 136 -16.98 9.16 1.99
N ALA A 137 -18.28 9.44 1.97
CA ALA A 137 -18.95 10.06 0.83
C ALA A 137 -18.44 11.46 0.48
N LEU A 138 -17.89 12.19 1.46
CA LEU A 138 -17.32 13.54 1.32
C LEU A 138 -15.80 13.53 1.11
N GLY A 139 -15.21 12.37 0.89
CA GLY A 139 -13.77 12.20 0.75
C GLY A 139 -13.26 12.47 -0.67
N ARG A 140 -11.96 12.30 -0.81
CA ARG A 140 -11.23 12.37 -2.09
C ARG A 140 -10.57 11.03 -2.37
N SER A 141 -10.61 10.63 -3.65
CA SER A 141 -10.00 9.38 -4.10
C SER A 141 -8.66 9.65 -4.79
N GLN A 142 -7.73 8.74 -4.60
CA GLN A 142 -6.45 8.68 -5.32
C GLN A 142 -6.25 7.27 -5.86
N THR A 143 -5.49 7.16 -6.93
CA THR A 143 -5.07 5.86 -7.46
C THR A 143 -3.56 5.74 -7.35
N TRP A 144 -3.12 4.66 -6.74
CA TRP A 144 -1.70 4.28 -6.72
C TRP A 144 -1.48 3.10 -7.65
N ILE A 145 -0.39 3.14 -8.39
CA ILE A 145 -0.02 2.11 -9.35
C ILE A 145 1.16 1.33 -8.80
N ARG A 146 1.07 0.01 -8.80
CA ARG A 146 2.16 -0.86 -8.35
C ARG A 146 3.37 -0.71 -9.29
N GLU A 147 4.51 -0.56 -8.71
CA GLU A 147 5.80 -0.53 -9.41
C GLU A 147 6.30 -1.93 -9.72
#